data_903953ca5919896a13dddd4c18bdba4d
#
_entry.id   903953ca5919896a13dddd4c18bdba4d
#
_cell.length_a   1.000
_cell.length_b   1.000
_cell.length_c   1.000
_cell.angle_alpha   90.00
_cell.angle_beta   90.00
_cell.angle_gamma   90.00
#
_symmetry.space_group_name_H-M   'P 1'
#
loop_
_entity.id
_entity.type
_entity.pdbx_description
1 polymer ?
#
loop_
_entity_poly.entity_id
_entity_poly.type
_entity_poly.pdbx_seq_one_letter_code
_entity_poly.pdbx_strand_id
1 'polypeptide(L)'
;MYYHPIVTSHLRRWLSDPVLLLCLTAGLLAFVVQSGELGTADTMHRLQTTHWLWTSEPQVFPNEYPEFGLHGRGGRLYSWYGIGQSLLMLPADLVGTWIAHWRVFSDYSDDPAVRSIVVSYSTNILVNVLTALIAFRLLRQFRFTVRESVLGVLALMFCTTHLHYTQNMMENNYVMLLTLTGFSFQYEWLRTGIGRALLVGCLALGLNLLTRLTTGLDLMAAGFFLLLVLWSEKVRGRELWGRLVTYCKVAGPVYAFFLVIDRLYQFYRFGSFTNTYLSLYGQEQRLQDPTLPATFPWSTPFREGFLGALFKPEKSIFLFDPLLVLAILLLIFLWKRLSPEIRAYGLTTLLLLVAYISFYARYTYWSGDFAWGDRYVSTSAELAALLAVPLLLRYRENLSAWIWRSGVVLIAASLIIQLASLAFWLPLEIYQMETLGHPTFVIALRFKNIAAFALGKMDAWRLKTEAMHWDDWDYVHITTWNFLPFLLRRVGAAPAWVVNTAFSVWGAAVAAWVWILVRLKTEYARHPNGSDLS
;
A
#
# COMPACT_ATOMS: atom_id res chain seq x y z
N MET A 1 1.85 -48.18 19.96
CA MET A 1 1.55 -47.13 18.99
C MET A 1 2.78 -46.26 18.80
N TYR A 2 3.64 -46.60 17.82
CA TYR A 2 4.86 -45.83 17.53
C TYR A 2 4.51 -44.63 16.67
N TYR A 3 4.50 -43.44 17.26
CA TYR A 3 4.44 -42.20 16.50
C TYR A 3 5.74 -42.00 15.72
N HIS A 4 5.67 -41.93 14.41
CA HIS A 4 6.79 -41.79 13.50
C HIS A 4 7.58 -40.47 13.77
N PRO A 5 8.86 -40.52 14.11
CA PRO A 5 9.68 -39.34 14.37
C PRO A 5 9.96 -38.47 13.11
N ILE A 6 9.61 -38.96 11.92
CA ILE A 6 9.89 -38.32 10.65
C ILE A 6 8.99 -37.07 10.43
N VAL A 7 7.70 -37.12 10.83
CA VAL A 7 6.78 -35.99 10.64
C VAL A 7 7.16 -34.80 11.53
N THR A 8 7.63 -35.08 12.74
CA THR A 8 8.02 -34.02 13.68
C THR A 8 9.32 -33.32 13.28
N SER A 9 10.25 -33.99 12.57
CA SER A 9 11.50 -33.41 12.11
C SER A 9 11.29 -32.49 10.90
N HIS A 10 10.41 -32.85 9.97
CA HIS A 10 10.05 -32.01 8.84
C HIS A 10 9.29 -30.74 9.29
N LEU A 11 8.31 -30.88 10.16
CA LEU A 11 7.55 -29.73 10.69
C LEU A 11 8.46 -28.76 11.46
N ARG A 12 9.40 -29.27 12.28
CA ARG A 12 10.40 -28.45 12.97
C ARG A 12 11.31 -27.69 11.99
N ARG A 13 11.71 -28.31 10.90
CA ARG A 13 12.57 -27.71 9.87
C ARG A 13 11.85 -26.57 9.13
N TRP A 14 10.57 -26.77 8.82
CA TRP A 14 9.74 -25.74 8.18
C TRP A 14 9.50 -24.54 9.11
N LEU A 15 9.21 -24.79 10.39
CA LEU A 15 8.99 -23.75 11.39
C LEU A 15 10.28 -23.06 11.86
N SER A 16 11.45 -23.41 11.32
CA SER A 16 12.72 -22.70 11.50
C SER A 16 13.16 -21.92 10.26
N ASP A 17 12.44 -22.03 9.13
CA ASP A 17 12.76 -21.26 7.92
C ASP A 17 12.32 -19.79 8.10
N PRO A 18 13.27 -18.83 8.11
CA PRO A 18 12.98 -17.41 8.31
C PRO A 18 12.09 -16.82 7.21
N VAL A 19 12.18 -17.34 5.98
CA VAL A 19 11.36 -16.84 4.85
C VAL A 19 9.91 -17.29 5.02
N LEU A 20 9.69 -18.56 5.40
CA LEU A 20 8.35 -19.04 5.70
C LEU A 20 7.74 -18.29 6.89
N LEU A 21 8.49 -18.10 7.97
CA LEU A 21 8.01 -17.33 9.13
C LEU A 21 7.69 -15.89 8.76
N LEU A 22 8.47 -15.26 7.87
CA LEU A 22 8.19 -13.93 7.34
C LEU A 22 6.88 -13.90 6.54
N CYS A 23 6.67 -14.86 5.64
CA CYS A 23 5.43 -14.98 4.87
C CYS A 23 4.20 -15.20 5.75
N LEU A 24 4.32 -16.06 6.76
CA LEU A 24 3.26 -16.28 7.73
C LEU A 24 2.98 -15.03 8.56
N THR A 25 4.02 -14.30 8.96
CA THR A 25 3.88 -13.01 9.66
C THR A 25 3.12 -12.00 8.80
N ALA A 26 3.48 -11.88 7.51
CA ALA A 26 2.84 -10.98 6.56
C ALA A 26 1.36 -11.34 6.30
N GLY A 27 1.08 -12.62 6.10
CA GLY A 27 -0.27 -13.11 5.87
C GLY A 27 -1.17 -12.96 7.09
N LEU A 28 -0.68 -13.32 8.29
CA LEU A 28 -1.44 -13.15 9.53
C LEU A 28 -1.62 -11.68 9.91
N LEU A 29 -0.62 -10.83 9.67
CA LEU A 29 -0.79 -9.38 9.80
C LEU A 29 -1.95 -8.90 8.94
N ALA A 30 -1.90 -9.20 7.63
CA ALA A 30 -2.96 -8.81 6.71
C ALA A 30 -4.33 -9.36 7.11
N PHE A 31 -4.39 -10.55 7.70
CA PHE A 31 -5.63 -11.12 8.22
C PHE A 31 -6.14 -10.38 9.46
N VAL A 32 -5.27 -10.12 10.44
CA VAL A 32 -5.65 -9.56 11.75
C VAL A 32 -6.12 -8.11 11.64
N VAL A 33 -5.54 -7.33 10.73
CA VAL A 33 -5.86 -5.89 10.62
C VAL A 33 -7.12 -5.60 9.81
N GLN A 34 -7.69 -6.57 9.08
CA GLN A 34 -8.85 -6.32 8.22
C GLN A 34 -10.10 -5.90 9.01
N SER A 35 -10.79 -4.89 8.47
CA SER A 35 -12.14 -4.52 8.87
C SER A 35 -13.23 -5.32 8.15
N GLY A 36 -12.87 -5.97 7.04
CA GLY A 36 -13.83 -6.62 6.13
C GLY A 36 -14.41 -5.66 5.09
N GLU A 37 -14.16 -4.38 5.27
CA GLU A 37 -14.49 -3.33 4.30
C GLU A 37 -13.34 -3.11 3.31
N LEU A 38 -13.62 -2.35 2.28
CA LEU A 38 -12.62 -1.98 1.28
C LEU A 38 -11.89 -0.67 1.63
N GLY A 39 -12.27 -0.05 2.72
CA GLY A 39 -11.63 1.09 3.35
C GLY A 39 -11.93 2.45 2.71
N THR A 40 -12.27 2.53 1.43
CA THR A 40 -12.62 3.78 0.76
C THR A 40 -13.63 3.56 -0.37
N ALA A 41 -14.39 4.61 -0.69
CA ALA A 41 -15.27 4.64 -1.85
C ALA A 41 -14.52 4.30 -3.15
N ASP A 42 -13.28 4.78 -3.30
CA ASP A 42 -12.42 4.46 -4.45
C ASP A 42 -12.30 2.96 -4.70
N THR A 43 -12.07 2.17 -3.66
CA THR A 43 -11.89 0.72 -3.79
C THR A 43 -13.23 0.00 -3.98
N MET A 44 -14.31 0.52 -3.39
CA MET A 44 -15.67 0.02 -3.65
C MET A 44 -16.04 0.15 -5.14
N HIS A 45 -15.77 1.31 -5.76
CA HIS A 45 -15.99 1.51 -7.20
C HIS A 45 -15.08 0.64 -8.08
N ARG A 46 -13.86 0.35 -7.63
CA ARG A 46 -13.00 -0.63 -8.33
C ARG A 46 -13.54 -2.06 -8.18
N LEU A 47 -14.12 -2.41 -7.04
CA LEU A 47 -14.80 -3.70 -6.88
C LEU A 47 -16.05 -3.78 -7.75
N GLN A 48 -16.83 -2.71 -7.86
CA GLN A 48 -17.95 -2.65 -8.80
C GLN A 48 -17.50 -2.76 -10.26
N THR A 49 -16.37 -2.11 -10.62
CA THR A 49 -15.73 -2.31 -11.94
C THR A 49 -15.28 -3.77 -12.14
N THR A 50 -14.81 -4.45 -11.09
CA THR A 50 -14.48 -5.88 -11.14
C THR A 50 -15.70 -6.73 -11.44
N HIS A 51 -16.80 -6.43 -10.77
CA HIS A 51 -18.08 -7.14 -10.95
C HIS A 51 -18.67 -6.95 -12.35
N TRP A 52 -18.56 -5.74 -12.89
CA TRP A 52 -18.92 -5.45 -14.28
C TRP A 52 -18.18 -6.31 -15.31
N LEU A 53 -16.94 -6.73 -15.04
CA LEU A 53 -16.15 -7.54 -16.00
C LEU A 53 -16.80 -8.88 -16.35
N TRP A 54 -17.64 -9.42 -15.50
CA TRP A 54 -18.22 -10.75 -15.68
C TRP A 54 -19.74 -10.82 -15.45
N THR A 55 -20.37 -9.69 -15.15
CA THR A 55 -21.82 -9.54 -15.00
C THR A 55 -22.38 -8.55 -16.00
N SER A 56 -23.71 -8.34 -15.99
CA SER A 56 -24.39 -7.28 -16.75
C SER A 56 -24.56 -5.96 -15.96
N GLU A 57 -24.06 -5.89 -14.74
CA GLU A 57 -24.15 -4.70 -13.91
C GLU A 57 -23.31 -3.54 -14.45
N PRO A 58 -23.69 -2.28 -14.20
CA PRO A 58 -22.91 -1.13 -14.64
C PRO A 58 -21.62 -0.97 -13.82
N GLN A 59 -20.64 -0.23 -14.35
CA GLN A 59 -19.43 0.14 -13.59
C GLN A 59 -19.73 1.12 -12.45
N VAL A 60 -20.72 2.00 -12.64
CA VAL A 60 -21.20 2.99 -11.66
C VAL A 60 -22.72 3.01 -11.75
N PHE A 61 -23.39 2.94 -10.61
CA PHE A 61 -24.84 3.03 -10.55
C PHE A 61 -25.30 4.50 -10.71
N PRO A 62 -26.33 4.78 -11.52
CA PRO A 62 -26.73 6.15 -11.82
C PRO A 62 -27.20 7.01 -10.63
N ASN A 63 -27.62 6.36 -9.55
CA ASN A 63 -28.17 7.03 -8.36
C ASN A 63 -27.24 6.93 -7.14
N GLU A 64 -26.00 6.49 -7.34
CA GLU A 64 -25.01 6.37 -6.27
C GLU A 64 -24.47 7.76 -5.91
N TYR A 65 -24.57 8.14 -4.65
CA TYR A 65 -24.06 9.42 -4.17
C TYR A 65 -22.83 9.20 -3.26
N PRO A 66 -21.75 9.97 -3.47
CA PRO A 66 -21.48 10.85 -4.62
C PRO A 66 -21.25 10.03 -5.90
N GLU A 67 -21.63 10.58 -7.05
CA GLU A 67 -21.40 9.96 -8.35
C GLU A 67 -19.90 9.88 -8.64
N PHE A 68 -19.29 8.72 -8.43
CA PHE A 68 -17.87 8.46 -8.67
C PHE A 68 -17.58 7.97 -10.09
N GLY A 69 -18.22 8.56 -11.06
CA GLY A 69 -18.10 8.23 -12.46
C GLY A 69 -18.07 9.45 -13.36
N LEU A 70 -17.76 9.21 -14.62
CA LEU A 70 -17.79 10.20 -15.69
C LEU A 70 -18.72 9.73 -16.79
N HIS A 71 -19.44 10.67 -17.38
CA HIS A 71 -20.26 10.38 -18.54
C HIS A 71 -19.40 10.03 -19.76
N GLY A 72 -19.70 8.88 -20.36
CA GLY A 72 -18.94 8.35 -21.47
C GLY A 72 -19.83 7.95 -22.65
N ARG A 73 -19.38 6.97 -23.42
CA ARG A 73 -20.06 6.52 -24.64
C ARG A 73 -21.49 6.02 -24.33
N GLY A 74 -22.45 6.49 -25.12
CA GLY A 74 -23.85 6.11 -24.96
C GLY A 74 -24.54 6.71 -23.73
N GLY A 75 -23.99 7.79 -23.14
CA GLY A 75 -24.55 8.44 -21.95
C GLY A 75 -24.45 7.61 -20.66
N ARG A 76 -23.65 6.54 -20.67
CA ARG A 76 -23.44 5.70 -19.49
C ARG A 76 -22.38 6.29 -18.57
N LEU A 77 -22.53 6.05 -17.27
CA LEU A 77 -21.50 6.36 -16.29
C LEU A 77 -20.44 5.26 -16.28
N TYR A 78 -19.18 5.67 -16.33
CA TYR A 78 -18.02 4.79 -16.22
C TYR A 78 -17.13 5.22 -15.09
N SER A 79 -16.56 4.24 -14.38
CA SER A 79 -15.54 4.49 -13.36
C SER A 79 -14.35 5.24 -13.98
N TRP A 80 -13.81 6.19 -13.25
CA TRP A 80 -12.61 6.93 -13.69
C TRP A 80 -11.30 6.20 -13.39
N TYR A 81 -11.33 5.13 -12.56
CA TYR A 81 -10.14 4.38 -12.18
C TYR A 81 -9.59 3.51 -13.31
N GLY A 82 -8.28 3.19 -13.19
CA GLY A 82 -7.65 2.18 -14.03
C GLY A 82 -8.13 0.76 -13.66
N ILE A 83 -8.02 -0.17 -14.63
CA ILE A 83 -8.56 -1.53 -14.48
C ILE A 83 -7.62 -2.48 -13.70
N GLY A 84 -6.36 -2.08 -13.44
CA GLY A 84 -5.33 -3.00 -12.92
C GLY A 84 -5.70 -3.64 -11.59
N GLN A 85 -6.14 -2.86 -10.59
CA GLN A 85 -6.56 -3.40 -9.31
C GLN A 85 -7.87 -4.21 -9.43
N SER A 86 -8.78 -3.82 -10.32
CA SER A 86 -10.01 -4.57 -10.59
C SER A 86 -9.71 -5.98 -11.14
N LEU A 87 -8.70 -6.12 -11.99
CA LEU A 87 -8.26 -7.44 -12.46
C LEU A 87 -7.66 -8.30 -11.34
N LEU A 88 -6.96 -7.68 -10.38
CA LEU A 88 -6.45 -8.39 -9.20
C LEU A 88 -7.59 -8.92 -8.31
N MET A 89 -8.65 -8.15 -8.13
CA MET A 89 -9.79 -8.52 -7.29
C MET A 89 -10.70 -9.57 -7.93
N LEU A 90 -10.66 -9.77 -9.25
CA LEU A 90 -11.59 -10.60 -10.00
C LEU A 90 -11.76 -12.03 -9.45
N PRO A 91 -10.70 -12.81 -9.15
CA PRO A 91 -10.87 -14.15 -8.60
C PRO A 91 -11.59 -14.15 -7.24
N ALA A 92 -11.27 -13.15 -6.41
CA ALA A 92 -11.86 -13.01 -5.09
C ALA A 92 -13.33 -12.55 -5.15
N ASP A 93 -13.67 -11.70 -6.11
CA ASP A 93 -15.03 -11.24 -6.37
C ASP A 93 -15.94 -12.38 -6.83
N LEU A 94 -15.46 -13.24 -7.72
CA LEU A 94 -16.18 -14.45 -8.14
C LEU A 94 -16.51 -15.36 -6.94
N VAL A 95 -15.51 -15.63 -6.10
CA VAL A 95 -15.68 -16.47 -4.89
C VAL A 95 -16.57 -15.78 -3.87
N GLY A 96 -16.36 -14.48 -3.63
CA GLY A 96 -17.12 -13.70 -2.65
C GLY A 96 -18.61 -13.61 -3.02
N THR A 97 -18.91 -13.39 -4.28
CA THR A 97 -20.28 -13.38 -4.79
C THR A 97 -20.93 -14.74 -4.65
N TRP A 98 -20.22 -15.83 -4.98
CA TRP A 98 -20.74 -17.19 -4.79
C TRP A 98 -21.04 -17.49 -3.32
N ILE A 99 -20.16 -17.14 -2.38
CA ILE A 99 -20.37 -17.32 -0.94
C ILE A 99 -21.53 -16.48 -0.43
N ALA A 100 -21.68 -15.23 -0.90
CA ALA A 100 -22.77 -14.35 -0.49
C ALA A 100 -24.17 -14.93 -0.80
N HIS A 101 -24.28 -15.79 -1.82
CA HIS A 101 -25.53 -16.48 -2.16
C HIS A 101 -25.85 -17.71 -1.29
N TRP A 102 -25.01 -18.09 -0.33
CA TRP A 102 -25.30 -19.21 0.55
C TRP A 102 -26.45 -18.87 1.51
N ARG A 103 -27.35 -19.82 1.77
CA ARG A 103 -28.51 -19.64 2.64
C ARG A 103 -28.16 -19.06 4.02
N VAL A 104 -26.98 -19.37 4.53
CA VAL A 104 -26.51 -18.91 5.84
C VAL A 104 -26.31 -17.40 5.91
N PHE A 105 -26.17 -16.75 4.75
CA PHE A 105 -25.99 -15.32 4.60
C PHE A 105 -27.20 -14.60 3.98
N SER A 106 -28.33 -15.31 3.74
CA SER A 106 -29.53 -14.73 3.11
C SER A 106 -30.13 -13.57 3.90
N ASP A 107 -29.98 -13.61 5.21
CA ASP A 107 -30.52 -12.61 6.14
C ASP A 107 -29.43 -11.62 6.60
N TYR A 108 -28.25 -11.70 6.03
CA TYR A 108 -27.13 -10.81 6.34
C TYR A 108 -27.23 -9.57 5.46
N SER A 109 -27.61 -8.46 6.07
CA SER A 109 -27.63 -7.17 5.39
C SER A 109 -26.26 -6.48 5.48
N ASP A 110 -25.79 -6.20 4.45
CA ASP A 110 -25.05 -5.20 3.75
C ASP A 110 -23.68 -4.75 4.26
N ASP A 111 -23.34 -4.56 5.56
CA ASP A 111 -22.03 -3.96 5.86
C ASP A 111 -21.34 -4.50 7.12
N PRO A 112 -20.09 -4.94 6.97
CA PRO A 112 -19.37 -5.17 5.71
C PRO A 112 -19.95 -6.36 4.93
N ALA A 113 -20.27 -6.16 3.66
CA ALA A 113 -20.85 -7.19 2.79
C ALA A 113 -19.95 -8.44 2.72
N VAL A 114 -20.53 -9.64 2.69
CA VAL A 114 -19.77 -10.91 2.61
C VAL A 114 -18.78 -10.90 1.44
N ARG A 115 -19.19 -10.37 0.29
CA ARG A 115 -18.35 -10.17 -0.89
C ARG A 115 -17.14 -9.30 -0.58
N SER A 116 -17.34 -8.14 0.07
CA SER A 116 -16.25 -7.23 0.46
C SER A 116 -15.29 -7.88 1.45
N ILE A 117 -15.80 -8.64 2.43
CA ILE A 117 -14.98 -9.40 3.36
C ILE A 117 -14.06 -10.37 2.61
N VAL A 118 -14.61 -11.19 1.70
CA VAL A 118 -13.82 -12.18 0.95
C VAL A 118 -12.76 -11.50 0.09
N VAL A 119 -13.11 -10.40 -0.60
CA VAL A 119 -12.18 -9.67 -1.45
C VAL A 119 -11.09 -9.00 -0.64
N SER A 120 -11.43 -8.28 0.43
CA SER A 120 -10.43 -7.57 1.25
C SER A 120 -9.44 -8.54 1.91
N TYR A 121 -9.92 -9.62 2.50
CA TYR A 121 -9.04 -10.61 3.15
C TYR A 121 -8.13 -11.31 2.15
N SER A 122 -8.70 -11.93 1.11
CA SER A 122 -7.92 -12.75 0.18
C SER A 122 -6.90 -11.91 -0.61
N THR A 123 -7.30 -10.75 -1.11
CA THR A 123 -6.44 -9.87 -1.90
C THR A 123 -5.32 -9.27 -1.07
N ASN A 124 -5.64 -8.78 0.15
CA ASN A 124 -4.62 -8.19 1.02
C ASN A 124 -3.63 -9.22 1.55
N ILE A 125 -4.07 -10.43 1.91
CA ILE A 125 -3.15 -11.51 2.30
C ILE A 125 -2.18 -11.81 1.16
N LEU A 126 -2.69 -11.97 -0.07
CA LEU A 126 -1.87 -12.25 -1.24
C LEU A 126 -0.85 -11.13 -1.50
N VAL A 127 -1.32 -9.88 -1.54
CA VAL A 127 -0.45 -8.71 -1.80
C VAL A 127 0.63 -8.59 -0.73
N ASN A 128 0.29 -8.73 0.56
CA ASN A 128 1.26 -8.61 1.65
C ASN A 128 2.30 -9.72 1.65
N VAL A 129 1.90 -10.99 1.45
CA VAL A 129 2.83 -12.11 1.38
C VAL A 129 3.79 -11.94 0.20
N LEU A 130 3.29 -11.57 -0.97
CA LEU A 130 4.13 -11.34 -2.14
C LEU A 130 5.05 -10.13 -1.95
N THR A 131 4.56 -9.04 -1.37
CA THR A 131 5.38 -7.85 -1.05
C THR A 131 6.52 -8.22 -0.11
N ALA A 132 6.24 -9.01 0.95
CA ALA A 132 7.26 -9.49 1.87
C ALA A 132 8.34 -10.32 1.17
N LEU A 133 7.95 -11.25 0.30
CA LEU A 133 8.87 -12.09 -0.47
C LEU A 133 9.74 -11.27 -1.41
N ILE A 134 9.15 -10.35 -2.16
CA ILE A 134 9.88 -9.54 -3.15
C ILE A 134 10.80 -8.52 -2.47
N ALA A 135 10.35 -7.87 -1.40
CA ALA A 135 11.18 -6.96 -0.62
C ALA A 135 12.36 -7.70 0.03
N PHE A 136 12.11 -8.89 0.62
CA PHE A 136 13.17 -9.76 1.15
C PHE A 136 14.18 -10.10 0.06
N ARG A 137 13.71 -10.56 -1.10
CA ARG A 137 14.55 -10.89 -2.26
C ARG A 137 15.41 -9.71 -2.69
N LEU A 138 14.84 -8.51 -2.83
CA LEU A 138 15.58 -7.30 -3.22
C LEU A 138 16.68 -6.97 -2.22
N LEU A 139 16.38 -7.03 -0.91
CA LEU A 139 17.40 -6.81 0.13
C LEU A 139 18.50 -7.86 0.10
N ARG A 140 18.17 -9.13 -0.17
CA ARG A 140 19.17 -10.20 -0.36
C ARG A 140 20.05 -9.96 -1.59
N GLN A 141 19.49 -9.43 -2.66
CA GLN A 141 20.25 -9.03 -3.86
C GLN A 141 21.24 -7.89 -3.55
N PHE A 142 20.92 -7.00 -2.62
CA PHE A 142 21.84 -6.00 -2.07
C PHE A 142 22.82 -6.58 -1.03
N ARG A 143 22.87 -7.90 -0.91
CA ARG A 143 23.77 -8.65 0.00
C ARG A 143 23.53 -8.35 1.47
N PHE A 144 22.35 -7.89 1.87
CA PHE A 144 21.96 -7.86 3.27
C PHE A 144 21.85 -9.28 3.81
N THR A 145 22.24 -9.50 5.07
CA THR A 145 22.06 -10.80 5.74
C THR A 145 20.57 -11.17 5.82
N VAL A 146 20.27 -12.44 6.09
CA VAL A 146 18.87 -12.90 6.28
C VAL A 146 18.20 -12.07 7.38
N ARG A 147 18.89 -11.87 8.51
CA ARG A 147 18.38 -11.08 9.64
C ARG A 147 18.10 -9.63 9.26
N GLU A 148 19.04 -8.95 8.60
CA GLU A 148 18.86 -7.57 8.14
C GLU A 148 17.71 -7.45 7.17
N SER A 149 17.58 -8.40 6.24
CA SER A 149 16.52 -8.44 5.23
C SER A 149 15.15 -8.65 5.86
N VAL A 150 15.01 -9.62 6.78
CA VAL A 150 13.72 -9.86 7.46
C VAL A 150 13.32 -8.66 8.32
N LEU A 151 14.24 -8.09 9.11
CA LEU A 151 13.92 -6.92 9.93
C LEU A 151 13.63 -5.69 9.06
N GLY A 152 14.26 -5.56 7.89
CA GLY A 152 13.94 -4.53 6.90
C GLY A 152 12.52 -4.68 6.34
N VAL A 153 12.12 -5.91 6.00
CA VAL A 153 10.74 -6.18 5.53
C VAL A 153 9.72 -5.96 6.63
N LEU A 154 9.99 -6.42 7.85
CA LEU A 154 9.10 -6.15 8.99
C LEU A 154 8.96 -4.65 9.23
N ALA A 155 10.04 -3.87 9.13
CA ALA A 155 9.97 -2.42 9.25
C ALA A 155 9.15 -1.78 8.12
N LEU A 156 9.27 -2.24 6.87
CA LEU A 156 8.40 -1.82 5.78
C LEU A 156 6.92 -2.07 6.13
N MET A 157 6.59 -3.26 6.60
CA MET A 157 5.21 -3.67 6.85
C MET A 157 4.59 -3.03 8.10
N PHE A 158 5.37 -2.74 9.13
CA PHE A 158 4.85 -2.24 10.42
C PHE A 158 5.12 -0.76 10.67
N CYS A 159 6.15 -0.20 10.04
CA CYS A 159 6.64 1.13 10.35
C CYS A 159 6.50 2.11 9.17
N THR A 160 5.68 1.79 8.18
CA THR A 160 5.34 2.69 7.07
C THR A 160 3.82 2.70 6.85
N THR A 161 3.35 3.62 6.03
CA THR A 161 1.94 3.70 5.60
C THR A 161 1.44 2.43 4.94
N HIS A 162 2.33 1.51 4.56
CA HIS A 162 1.97 0.17 4.09
C HIS A 162 1.03 -0.57 5.05
N LEU A 163 1.22 -0.43 6.38
CA LEU A 163 0.35 -1.03 7.39
C LEU A 163 -1.09 -0.51 7.29
N HIS A 164 -1.25 0.81 7.17
CA HIS A 164 -2.56 1.44 7.01
C HIS A 164 -3.27 0.94 5.75
N TYR A 165 -2.55 0.90 4.61
CA TYR A 165 -3.11 0.44 3.35
C TYR A 165 -3.28 -1.09 3.27
N THR A 166 -2.75 -1.83 4.22
CA THR A 166 -3.08 -3.24 4.41
C THR A 166 -4.48 -3.41 5.00
N GLN A 167 -4.93 -2.51 5.87
CA GLN A 167 -6.31 -2.50 6.38
C GLN A 167 -7.27 -1.85 5.37
N ASN A 168 -6.89 -0.70 4.85
CA ASN A 168 -7.69 0.07 3.91
C ASN A 168 -7.20 -0.23 2.49
N MET A 169 -7.84 -1.13 1.81
CA MET A 169 -7.44 -1.72 0.52
C MET A 169 -7.41 -0.71 -0.64
N MET A 170 -6.59 0.34 -0.52
CA MET A 170 -6.28 1.22 -1.66
C MET A 170 -5.25 0.58 -2.59
N GLU A 171 -5.10 1.14 -3.78
CA GLU A 171 -4.14 0.62 -4.77
C GLU A 171 -2.66 0.69 -4.34
N ASN A 172 -2.33 1.41 -3.27
CA ASN A 172 -0.95 1.70 -2.85
C ASN A 172 -0.10 0.44 -2.66
N ASN A 173 -0.60 -0.54 -1.87
CA ASN A 173 0.15 -1.77 -1.63
C ASN A 173 0.28 -2.64 -2.89
N TYR A 174 -0.70 -2.59 -3.78
CA TYR A 174 -0.61 -3.27 -5.07
C TYR A 174 0.42 -2.61 -5.99
N VAL A 175 0.40 -1.27 -6.08
CA VAL A 175 1.42 -0.50 -6.81
C VAL A 175 2.81 -0.78 -6.23
N MET A 176 2.95 -0.81 -4.90
CA MET A 176 4.20 -1.12 -4.21
C MET A 176 4.73 -2.51 -4.57
N LEU A 177 3.89 -3.54 -4.52
CA LEU A 177 4.24 -4.91 -4.91
C LEU A 177 4.80 -4.96 -6.34
N LEU A 178 4.09 -4.34 -7.28
CA LEU A 178 4.48 -4.38 -8.69
C LEU A 178 5.75 -3.57 -8.94
N THR A 179 5.92 -2.43 -8.28
CA THR A 179 7.13 -1.61 -8.38
C THR A 179 8.34 -2.33 -7.80
N LEU A 180 8.22 -2.92 -6.60
CA LEU A 180 9.29 -3.76 -6.01
C LEU A 180 9.65 -4.94 -6.92
N THR A 181 8.65 -5.58 -7.53
CA THR A 181 8.86 -6.68 -8.48
C THR A 181 9.66 -6.17 -9.67
N GLY A 182 9.31 -5.01 -10.20
CA GLY A 182 10.05 -4.34 -11.27
C GLY A 182 11.52 -4.13 -10.92
N PHE A 183 11.79 -3.49 -9.79
CA PHE A 183 13.17 -3.25 -9.31
C PHE A 183 13.94 -4.56 -9.09
N SER A 184 13.38 -5.52 -8.37
CA SER A 184 14.05 -6.76 -8.00
C SER A 184 14.39 -7.62 -9.23
N PHE A 185 13.42 -7.84 -10.12
CA PHE A 185 13.63 -8.73 -11.25
C PHE A 185 14.45 -8.10 -12.39
N GLN A 186 14.31 -6.80 -12.63
CA GLN A 186 15.16 -6.11 -13.60
C GLN A 186 16.61 -6.03 -13.09
N TYR A 187 16.83 -5.85 -11.79
CA TYR A 187 18.17 -5.90 -11.21
C TYR A 187 18.78 -7.30 -11.28
N GLU A 188 17.99 -8.36 -11.06
CA GLU A 188 18.45 -9.73 -11.27
C GLU A 188 18.91 -9.96 -12.71
N TRP A 189 18.11 -9.51 -13.70
CA TRP A 189 18.53 -9.58 -15.09
C TRP A 189 19.86 -8.87 -15.32
N LEU A 190 20.04 -7.71 -14.74
CA LEU A 190 21.30 -6.96 -14.89
C LEU A 190 22.50 -7.76 -14.36
N ARG A 191 22.30 -8.53 -13.28
CA ARG A 191 23.35 -9.33 -12.62
C ARG A 191 23.59 -10.69 -13.28
N THR A 192 22.56 -11.32 -13.80
CA THR A 192 22.61 -12.73 -14.26
C THR A 192 22.49 -12.88 -15.77
N GLY A 193 21.97 -11.87 -16.48
CA GLY A 193 21.63 -11.94 -17.89
C GLY A 193 20.35 -12.75 -18.19
N ILE A 194 19.62 -13.24 -17.17
CA ILE A 194 18.43 -14.09 -17.35
C ILE A 194 17.28 -13.27 -17.95
N GLY A 195 16.97 -13.46 -19.23
CA GLY A 195 15.92 -12.70 -19.93
C GLY A 195 14.52 -12.85 -19.32
N ARG A 196 14.20 -14.00 -18.72
CA ARG A 196 12.92 -14.21 -18.00
C ARG A 196 12.77 -13.24 -16.81
N ALA A 197 13.84 -12.95 -16.11
CA ALA A 197 13.79 -11.98 -15.01
C ALA A 197 13.44 -10.59 -15.54
N LEU A 198 14.07 -10.14 -16.64
CA LEU A 198 13.71 -8.87 -17.27
C LEU A 198 12.23 -8.83 -17.66
N LEU A 199 11.75 -9.91 -18.30
CA LEU A 199 10.34 -10.00 -18.71
C LEU A 199 9.38 -9.88 -17.53
N VAL A 200 9.62 -10.61 -16.44
CA VAL A 200 8.78 -10.54 -15.22
C VAL A 200 8.77 -9.13 -14.62
N GLY A 201 9.95 -8.49 -14.52
CA GLY A 201 10.05 -7.12 -14.02
C GLY A 201 9.31 -6.12 -14.91
N CYS A 202 9.41 -6.27 -16.24
CA CYS A 202 8.68 -5.40 -17.18
C CYS A 202 7.17 -5.66 -17.16
N LEU A 203 6.72 -6.91 -17.05
CA LEU A 203 5.29 -7.25 -16.91
C LEU A 203 4.69 -6.63 -15.66
N ALA A 204 5.39 -6.70 -14.53
CA ALA A 204 4.93 -6.10 -13.27
C ALA A 204 4.75 -4.57 -13.41
N LEU A 205 5.77 -3.86 -13.93
CA LEU A 205 5.67 -2.41 -14.13
C LEU A 205 4.65 -2.03 -15.21
N GLY A 206 4.51 -2.84 -16.27
CA GLY A 206 3.48 -2.64 -17.27
C GLY A 206 2.07 -2.80 -16.71
N LEU A 207 1.85 -3.80 -15.85
CA LEU A 207 0.58 -4.01 -15.16
C LEU A 207 0.23 -2.83 -14.22
N ASN A 208 1.25 -2.18 -13.63
CA ASN A 208 1.07 -0.96 -12.84
C ASN A 208 0.44 0.18 -13.65
N LEU A 209 0.78 0.33 -14.94
CA LEU A 209 0.18 1.34 -15.81
C LEU A 209 -1.34 1.18 -15.92
N LEU A 210 -1.85 -0.06 -15.86
CA LEU A 210 -3.29 -0.32 -15.88
C LEU A 210 -3.99 0.11 -14.59
N THR A 211 -3.24 0.29 -13.50
CA THR A 211 -3.78 0.77 -12.23
C THR A 211 -3.80 2.30 -12.20
N ARG A 212 -2.70 2.92 -12.60
CA ARG A 212 -2.54 4.38 -12.59
C ARG A 212 -1.46 4.79 -13.59
N LEU A 213 -1.78 5.61 -14.58
CA LEU A 213 -0.80 6.06 -15.59
C LEU A 213 0.42 6.76 -15.01
N THR A 214 0.27 7.40 -13.84
CA THR A 214 1.40 8.06 -13.15
C THR A 214 2.47 7.10 -12.69
N THR A 215 2.19 5.78 -12.61
CA THR A 215 3.21 4.75 -12.36
C THR A 215 4.20 4.59 -13.53
N GLY A 216 4.02 5.32 -14.61
CA GLY A 216 5.06 5.57 -15.61
C GLY A 216 6.34 6.15 -15.00
N LEU A 217 6.24 6.89 -13.88
CA LEU A 217 7.39 7.34 -13.10
C LEU A 217 8.18 6.16 -12.50
N ASP A 218 7.49 5.09 -12.08
CA ASP A 218 8.14 3.89 -11.53
C ASP A 218 8.93 3.13 -12.62
N LEU A 219 8.40 3.09 -13.86
CA LEU A 219 9.13 2.53 -15.00
C LEU A 219 10.42 3.30 -15.26
N MET A 220 10.32 4.63 -15.29
CA MET A 220 11.49 5.49 -15.49
C MET A 220 12.50 5.32 -14.36
N ALA A 221 12.03 5.26 -13.12
CA ALA A 221 12.88 5.04 -11.95
C ALA A 221 13.60 3.68 -12.02
N ALA A 222 12.91 2.59 -12.36
CA ALA A 222 13.53 1.28 -12.50
C ALA A 222 14.62 1.28 -13.59
N GLY A 223 14.35 1.88 -14.75
CA GLY A 223 15.35 2.04 -15.82
C GLY A 223 16.53 2.91 -15.37
N PHE A 224 16.27 4.00 -14.66
CA PHE A 224 17.30 4.90 -14.12
C PHE A 224 18.17 4.21 -13.07
N PHE A 225 17.58 3.41 -12.19
CA PHE A 225 18.33 2.58 -11.24
C PHE A 225 19.34 1.66 -11.95
N LEU A 226 18.92 0.96 -12.99
CA LEU A 226 19.84 0.11 -13.77
C LEU A 226 20.94 0.90 -14.42
N LEU A 227 20.64 2.08 -14.97
CA LEU A 227 21.65 2.97 -15.56
C LEU A 227 22.67 3.44 -14.53
N LEU A 228 22.23 3.82 -13.31
CA LEU A 228 23.12 4.21 -12.23
C LEU A 228 24.03 3.06 -11.78
N VAL A 229 23.52 1.84 -11.72
CA VAL A 229 24.33 0.65 -11.40
C VAL A 229 25.38 0.44 -12.49
N LEU A 230 25.00 0.43 -13.78
CA LEU A 230 25.94 0.30 -14.89
C LEU A 230 26.99 1.41 -14.91
N TRP A 231 26.57 2.63 -14.62
CA TRP A 231 27.51 3.76 -14.52
C TRP A 231 28.53 3.56 -13.41
N SER A 232 28.07 3.16 -12.23
CA SER A 232 28.93 2.94 -11.07
C SER A 232 29.94 1.79 -11.31
N GLU A 233 29.58 0.81 -12.11
CA GLU A 233 30.43 -0.30 -12.56
C GLU A 233 31.33 0.06 -13.76
N LYS A 234 31.30 1.33 -14.18
CA LYS A 234 32.09 1.86 -15.29
C LYS A 234 31.83 1.15 -16.63
N VAL A 235 30.67 0.53 -16.79
CA VAL A 235 30.23 -0.03 -18.08
C VAL A 235 30.06 1.11 -19.08
N ARG A 236 30.72 1.04 -20.21
CA ARG A 236 30.78 2.13 -21.21
C ARG A 236 30.76 1.59 -22.65
N GLY A 237 30.56 2.50 -23.59
CA GLY A 237 30.69 2.24 -25.01
C GLY A 237 29.76 1.13 -25.51
N ARG A 238 30.33 0.18 -26.26
CA ARG A 238 29.59 -0.88 -26.93
C ARG A 238 28.86 -1.82 -25.96
N GLU A 239 29.43 -2.06 -24.78
CA GLU A 239 28.79 -2.93 -23.78
C GLU A 239 27.54 -2.28 -23.20
N LEU A 240 27.63 -1.01 -22.80
CA LEU A 240 26.46 -0.24 -22.32
C LEU A 240 25.35 -0.23 -23.37
N TRP A 241 25.73 0.07 -24.62
CA TRP A 241 24.77 0.09 -25.72
C TRP A 241 24.09 -1.27 -25.94
N GLY A 242 24.87 -2.35 -25.91
CA GLY A 242 24.32 -3.73 -26.02
C GLY A 242 23.30 -4.04 -24.93
N ARG A 243 23.58 -3.66 -23.68
CA ARG A 243 22.64 -3.87 -22.56
C ARG A 243 21.39 -3.00 -22.72
N LEU A 244 21.50 -1.75 -23.12
CA LEU A 244 20.37 -0.86 -23.39
C LEU A 244 19.46 -1.41 -24.52
N VAL A 245 20.06 -1.84 -25.62
CA VAL A 245 19.31 -2.43 -26.73
C VAL A 245 18.58 -3.69 -26.29
N THR A 246 19.22 -4.57 -25.48
CA THR A 246 18.59 -5.76 -24.94
C THR A 246 17.42 -5.41 -24.02
N TYR A 247 17.60 -4.42 -23.14
CA TYR A 247 16.54 -3.90 -22.29
C TYR A 247 15.36 -3.39 -23.12
N CYS A 248 15.61 -2.51 -24.10
CA CYS A 248 14.57 -1.91 -24.92
C CYS A 248 13.82 -2.93 -25.77
N LYS A 249 14.50 -3.99 -26.25
CA LYS A 249 13.84 -5.08 -27.00
C LYS A 249 12.81 -5.85 -26.19
N VAL A 250 12.93 -5.92 -24.86
CA VAL A 250 11.97 -6.58 -23.96
C VAL A 250 11.00 -5.56 -23.36
N ALA A 251 11.54 -4.50 -22.76
CA ALA A 251 10.75 -3.49 -22.05
C ALA A 251 9.83 -2.70 -22.99
N GLY A 252 10.33 -2.32 -24.16
CA GLY A 252 9.57 -1.53 -25.14
C GLY A 252 8.26 -2.20 -25.58
N PRO A 253 8.29 -3.43 -26.13
CA PRO A 253 7.06 -4.13 -26.49
C PRO A 253 6.11 -4.39 -25.31
N VAL A 254 6.65 -4.74 -24.13
CA VAL A 254 5.82 -5.01 -22.94
C VAL A 254 5.11 -3.73 -22.48
N TYR A 255 5.83 -2.62 -22.34
CA TYR A 255 5.21 -1.37 -21.90
C TYR A 255 4.26 -0.80 -22.95
N ALA A 256 4.60 -0.91 -24.24
CA ALA A 256 3.70 -0.53 -25.33
C ALA A 256 2.40 -1.35 -25.30
N PHE A 257 2.47 -2.65 -25.05
CA PHE A 257 1.30 -3.52 -24.91
C PHE A 257 0.36 -3.05 -23.82
N PHE A 258 0.87 -2.79 -22.61
CA PHE A 258 0.04 -2.32 -21.49
C PHE A 258 -0.50 -0.89 -21.74
N LEU A 259 0.29 -0.01 -22.34
CA LEU A 259 -0.17 1.32 -22.73
C LEU A 259 -1.30 1.25 -23.75
N VAL A 260 -1.18 0.36 -24.75
CA VAL A 260 -2.24 0.14 -25.74
C VAL A 260 -3.51 -0.39 -25.07
N ILE A 261 -3.41 -1.36 -24.15
CA ILE A 261 -4.58 -1.85 -23.40
C ILE A 261 -5.24 -0.72 -22.61
N ASP A 262 -4.45 0.08 -21.90
CA ASP A 262 -4.99 1.23 -21.15
C ASP A 262 -5.71 2.22 -22.07
N ARG A 263 -5.13 2.55 -23.22
CA ARG A 263 -5.74 3.45 -24.21
C ARG A 263 -6.97 2.86 -24.89
N LEU A 264 -7.00 1.55 -25.13
CA LEU A 264 -8.18 0.86 -25.64
C LEU A 264 -9.31 0.87 -24.60
N TYR A 265 -8.99 0.64 -23.34
CA TYR A 265 -9.96 0.73 -22.23
C TYR A 265 -10.52 2.16 -22.10
N GLN A 266 -9.65 3.17 -22.23
CA GLN A 266 -10.06 4.58 -22.25
C GLN A 266 -10.97 4.89 -23.44
N PHE A 267 -10.63 4.41 -24.64
CA PHE A 267 -11.47 4.57 -25.85
C PHE A 267 -12.82 3.86 -25.71
N TYR A 268 -12.83 2.66 -25.13
CA TYR A 268 -14.08 1.93 -24.85
C TYR A 268 -15.02 2.77 -24.00
N ARG A 269 -14.54 3.35 -22.90
CA ARG A 269 -15.36 4.13 -21.95
C ARG A 269 -15.74 5.51 -22.51
N PHE A 270 -14.79 6.25 -23.03
CA PHE A 270 -14.92 7.68 -23.29
C PHE A 270 -14.77 8.07 -24.78
N GLY A 271 -14.57 7.13 -25.67
CA GLY A 271 -14.50 7.39 -27.11
C GLY A 271 -13.25 8.14 -27.59
N SER A 272 -12.21 8.25 -26.75
CA SER A 272 -10.97 8.95 -27.06
C SER A 272 -9.75 8.18 -26.55
N PHE A 273 -8.70 8.12 -27.37
CA PHE A 273 -7.41 7.55 -26.99
C PHE A 273 -6.51 8.51 -26.21
N THR A 274 -6.76 9.82 -26.33
CA THR A 274 -5.87 10.87 -25.78
C THR A 274 -6.37 11.48 -24.49
N ASN A 275 -7.69 11.50 -24.27
CA ASN A 275 -8.26 12.02 -23.03
C ASN A 275 -7.79 11.19 -21.83
N THR A 276 -7.56 11.87 -20.71
CA THR A 276 -7.42 11.25 -19.41
C THR A 276 -8.68 11.47 -18.60
N TYR A 277 -8.95 10.62 -17.61
CA TYR A 277 -10.09 10.84 -16.73
C TYR A 277 -10.03 12.23 -16.05
N LEU A 278 -8.82 12.69 -15.68
CA LEU A 278 -8.63 14.01 -15.07
C LEU A 278 -9.03 15.17 -16.00
N SER A 279 -8.75 15.05 -17.31
CA SER A 279 -9.17 16.06 -18.27
C SER A 279 -10.70 16.10 -18.43
N LEU A 280 -11.34 14.93 -18.44
CA LEU A 280 -12.81 14.81 -18.52
C LEU A 280 -13.47 15.29 -17.23
N TYR A 281 -12.97 14.84 -16.07
CA TYR A 281 -13.41 15.31 -14.77
C TYR A 281 -13.35 16.84 -14.67
N GLY A 282 -12.21 17.42 -15.03
CA GLY A 282 -12.06 18.87 -15.03
C GLY A 282 -13.03 19.59 -15.97
N GLN A 283 -13.41 18.97 -17.10
CA GLN A 283 -14.43 19.53 -18.01
C GLN A 283 -15.84 19.46 -17.39
N GLU A 284 -16.25 18.30 -16.87
CA GLU A 284 -17.55 18.12 -16.23
C GLU A 284 -17.72 19.03 -15.02
N GLN A 285 -16.73 19.12 -14.14
CA GLN A 285 -16.79 19.99 -12.96
C GLN A 285 -16.91 21.46 -13.33
N ARG A 286 -16.21 21.94 -14.36
CA ARG A 286 -16.35 23.33 -14.83
C ARG A 286 -17.68 23.62 -15.50
N LEU A 287 -18.36 22.62 -16.04
CA LEU A 287 -19.74 22.79 -16.54
C LEU A 287 -20.74 22.93 -15.39
N GLN A 288 -20.49 22.22 -14.27
CA GLN A 288 -21.33 22.32 -13.07
C GLN A 288 -21.03 23.58 -12.26
N ASP A 289 -19.77 23.96 -12.15
CA ASP A 289 -19.31 25.17 -11.48
C ASP A 289 -18.38 26.00 -12.36
N PRO A 290 -18.94 27.01 -13.09
CA PRO A 290 -18.17 27.90 -13.96
C PRO A 290 -17.17 28.79 -13.22
N THR A 291 -17.18 28.86 -11.88
CA THR A 291 -16.21 29.64 -11.10
C THR A 291 -14.86 28.94 -10.98
N LEU A 292 -14.80 27.64 -11.28
CA LEU A 292 -13.55 26.87 -11.23
C LEU A 292 -12.54 27.38 -12.28
N PRO A 293 -11.24 27.45 -11.92
CA PRO A 293 -10.19 27.87 -12.83
C PRO A 293 -10.13 27.01 -14.10
N ALA A 294 -9.75 27.61 -15.23
CA ALA A 294 -9.56 26.87 -16.49
C ALA A 294 -8.55 25.73 -16.39
N THR A 295 -7.62 25.82 -15.44
CA THR A 295 -6.59 24.81 -15.15
C THR A 295 -7.07 23.71 -14.20
N PHE A 296 -8.29 23.78 -13.64
CA PHE A 296 -8.81 22.73 -12.76
C PHE A 296 -8.80 21.36 -13.47
N PRO A 297 -8.35 20.28 -12.83
CA PRO A 297 -7.98 20.13 -11.40
C PRO A 297 -6.48 20.38 -11.09
N TRP A 298 -5.74 21.07 -11.95
CA TRP A 298 -4.30 21.39 -11.77
C TRP A 298 -4.11 22.86 -11.36
N SER A 299 -4.91 23.34 -10.41
CA SER A 299 -5.00 24.75 -10.03
C SER A 299 -4.26 25.13 -8.76
N THR A 300 -3.79 24.17 -7.98
CA THR A 300 -3.02 24.45 -6.75
C THR A 300 -1.67 25.11 -7.09
N PRO A 301 -1.27 26.18 -6.37
CA PRO A 301 0.07 26.73 -6.50
C PRO A 301 1.14 25.67 -6.19
N PHE A 302 2.12 25.51 -7.08
CA PHE A 302 3.15 24.46 -6.95
C PHE A 302 3.81 24.44 -5.57
N ARG A 303 4.16 25.63 -5.03
CA ARG A 303 4.79 25.75 -3.71
C ARG A 303 3.90 25.20 -2.61
N GLU A 304 2.59 25.39 -2.70
CA GLU A 304 1.64 24.93 -1.69
C GLU A 304 1.57 23.40 -1.64
N GLY A 305 1.34 22.75 -2.76
CA GLY A 305 1.29 21.28 -2.80
C GLY A 305 2.64 20.63 -2.51
N PHE A 306 3.74 21.20 -3.06
CA PHE A 306 5.08 20.67 -2.83
C PHE A 306 5.51 20.74 -1.36
N LEU A 307 5.39 21.92 -0.74
CA LEU A 307 5.73 22.09 0.67
C LEU A 307 4.68 21.45 1.59
N GLY A 308 3.43 21.36 1.14
CA GLY A 308 2.36 20.67 1.85
C GLY A 308 2.65 19.20 2.06
N ALA A 309 3.02 18.48 1.01
CA ALA A 309 3.40 17.08 1.08
C ALA A 309 4.58 16.82 2.03
N LEU A 310 5.49 17.79 2.15
CA LEU A 310 6.66 17.69 3.04
C LEU A 310 6.34 18.07 4.49
N PHE A 311 5.56 19.13 4.73
CA PHE A 311 5.54 19.80 6.04
C PHE A 311 4.16 20.09 6.63
N LYS A 312 3.04 20.05 5.85
CA LYS A 312 1.71 20.28 6.43
C LYS A 312 1.36 19.17 7.42
N PRO A 313 0.93 19.49 8.67
CA PRO A 313 0.69 18.47 9.71
C PRO A 313 -0.36 17.42 9.34
N GLU A 314 -1.27 17.77 8.45
CA GLU A 314 -2.33 16.88 7.97
C GLU A 314 -1.84 15.78 7.02
N LYS A 315 -0.73 16.02 6.32
CA LYS A 315 -0.28 15.15 5.20
C LYS A 315 1.23 14.95 5.10
N SER A 316 2.03 15.57 6.00
CA SER A 316 3.49 15.50 5.92
C SER A 316 4.02 14.08 5.85
N ILE A 317 4.69 13.76 4.76
CA ILE A 317 5.32 12.46 4.55
C ILE A 317 6.31 12.08 5.66
N PHE A 318 6.97 13.07 6.28
CA PHE A 318 7.90 12.83 7.38
C PHE A 318 7.20 12.53 8.70
N LEU A 319 5.99 13.05 8.90
CA LEU A 319 5.18 12.75 10.09
C LEU A 319 4.48 11.40 9.98
N PHE A 320 4.00 11.07 8.78
CA PHE A 320 3.29 9.81 8.55
C PHE A 320 4.24 8.64 8.34
N ASP A 321 5.44 8.86 7.77
CA ASP A 321 6.49 7.87 7.57
C ASP A 321 7.84 8.30 8.18
N PRO A 322 7.98 8.39 9.53
CA PRO A 322 9.24 8.79 10.16
C PRO A 322 10.42 7.88 9.81
N LEU A 323 10.16 6.64 9.39
CA LEU A 323 11.17 5.71 8.90
C LEU A 323 11.88 6.23 7.66
N LEU A 324 11.20 7.02 6.81
CA LEU A 324 11.82 7.71 5.67
C LEU A 324 12.90 8.70 6.12
N VAL A 325 12.66 9.43 7.22
CA VAL A 325 13.66 10.35 7.80
C VAL A 325 14.94 9.58 8.16
N LEU A 326 14.77 8.41 8.82
CA LEU A 326 15.90 7.55 9.14
C LEU A 326 16.64 7.08 7.89
N ALA A 327 15.92 6.65 6.85
CA ALA A 327 16.54 6.23 5.58
C ALA A 327 17.37 7.34 4.96
N ILE A 328 16.83 8.57 4.87
CA ILE A 328 17.54 9.73 4.32
C ILE A 328 18.79 10.03 5.14
N LEU A 329 18.69 10.09 6.46
CA LEU A 329 19.84 10.35 7.33
C LEU A 329 20.93 9.30 7.14
N LEU A 330 20.58 8.02 7.13
CA LEU A 330 21.56 6.94 6.94
C LEU A 330 22.18 6.97 5.54
N LEU A 331 21.42 7.26 4.50
CA LEU A 331 21.97 7.43 3.15
C LEU A 331 23.00 8.58 3.11
N ILE A 332 22.74 9.69 3.77
CA ILE A 332 23.67 10.83 3.83
C ILE A 332 24.93 10.46 4.63
N PHE A 333 24.78 9.97 5.85
CA PHE A 333 25.92 9.68 6.73
C PHE A 333 26.80 8.53 6.24
N LEU A 334 26.19 7.53 5.63
CA LEU A 334 26.89 6.33 5.18
C LEU A 334 27.29 6.38 3.70
N TRP A 335 26.98 7.44 2.96
CA TRP A 335 27.11 7.52 1.50
C TRP A 335 28.41 6.94 0.95
N LYS A 336 29.55 7.32 1.55
CA LYS A 336 30.88 6.86 1.11
C LYS A 336 31.14 5.38 1.38
N ARG A 337 30.39 4.75 2.30
CA ARG A 337 30.55 3.35 2.74
C ARG A 337 29.56 2.41 2.07
N LEU A 338 28.49 2.96 1.47
CA LEU A 338 27.48 2.17 0.79
C LEU A 338 28.02 1.55 -0.49
N SER A 339 27.57 0.34 -0.78
CA SER A 339 27.83 -0.31 -2.07
C SER A 339 27.17 0.48 -3.22
N PRO A 340 27.72 0.36 -4.44
CA PRO A 340 27.20 1.09 -5.59
C PRO A 340 25.71 0.89 -5.86
N GLU A 341 25.23 -0.34 -5.72
CA GLU A 341 23.83 -0.71 -5.93
C GLU A 341 22.90 -0.10 -4.87
N ILE A 342 23.30 -0.05 -3.61
CA ILE A 342 22.52 0.60 -2.53
C ILE A 342 22.47 2.12 -2.76
N ARG A 343 23.58 2.74 -3.17
CA ARG A 343 23.60 4.17 -3.53
C ARG A 343 22.68 4.46 -4.72
N ALA A 344 22.77 3.64 -5.76
CA ALA A 344 21.91 3.76 -6.94
C ALA A 344 20.44 3.63 -6.59
N TYR A 345 20.07 2.62 -5.79
CA TYR A 345 18.70 2.41 -5.33
C TYR A 345 18.20 3.57 -4.46
N GLY A 346 18.97 3.96 -3.44
CA GLY A 346 18.58 5.05 -2.54
C GLY A 346 18.41 6.38 -3.28
N LEU A 347 19.35 6.73 -4.20
CA LEU A 347 19.21 7.94 -5.02
C LEU A 347 17.97 7.87 -5.91
N THR A 348 17.74 6.72 -6.55
CA THR A 348 16.59 6.53 -7.46
C THR A 348 15.28 6.68 -6.72
N THR A 349 15.12 6.05 -5.55
CA THR A 349 13.85 6.10 -4.79
C THR A 349 13.60 7.50 -4.22
N LEU A 350 14.62 8.22 -3.79
CA LEU A 350 14.47 9.63 -3.38
C LEU A 350 14.14 10.56 -4.56
N LEU A 351 14.72 10.33 -5.73
CA LEU A 351 14.34 11.09 -6.94
C LEU A 351 12.92 10.75 -7.39
N LEU A 352 12.51 9.49 -7.29
CA LEU A 352 11.14 9.07 -7.56
C LEU A 352 10.16 9.78 -6.61
N LEU A 353 10.48 9.84 -5.33
CA LEU A 353 9.70 10.59 -4.33
C LEU A 353 9.54 12.06 -4.72
N VAL A 354 10.64 12.73 -5.05
CA VAL A 354 10.61 14.14 -5.49
C VAL A 354 9.79 14.28 -6.78
N ALA A 355 9.90 13.33 -7.71
CA ALA A 355 9.14 13.35 -8.95
C ALA A 355 7.62 13.24 -8.69
N TYR A 356 7.17 12.34 -7.81
CA TYR A 356 5.77 12.22 -7.43
C TYR A 356 5.25 13.48 -6.72
N ILE A 357 5.99 14.00 -5.73
CA ILE A 357 5.61 15.25 -5.05
C ILE A 357 5.49 16.39 -6.07
N SER A 358 6.46 16.51 -6.98
CA SER A 358 6.46 17.58 -8.00
C SER A 358 5.31 17.42 -8.99
N PHE A 359 5.01 16.18 -9.40
CA PHE A 359 3.91 15.89 -10.32
C PHE A 359 2.55 16.28 -9.70
N TYR A 360 2.29 15.85 -8.47
CA TYR A 360 1.01 16.11 -7.81
C TYR A 360 0.91 17.48 -7.16
N ALA A 361 2.01 18.23 -7.00
CA ALA A 361 2.03 19.53 -6.30
C ALA A 361 1.01 20.56 -6.84
N ARG A 362 0.64 20.47 -8.11
CA ARG A 362 -0.37 21.35 -8.73
C ARG A 362 -1.78 20.77 -8.76
N TYR A 363 -1.94 19.51 -8.42
CA TYR A 363 -3.23 18.85 -8.37
C TYR A 363 -4.06 19.39 -7.21
N THR A 364 -5.33 19.69 -7.42
CA THR A 364 -6.22 20.28 -6.40
C THR A 364 -6.30 19.38 -5.15
N TYR A 365 -6.34 18.08 -5.35
CA TYR A 365 -6.35 17.08 -4.28
C TYR A 365 -4.96 16.47 -4.05
N TRP A 366 -3.89 17.30 -4.10
CA TRP A 366 -2.50 16.86 -3.94
C TRP A 366 -2.27 16.05 -2.68
N SER A 367 -3.02 16.34 -1.63
CA SER A 367 -2.93 15.68 -0.32
C SER A 367 -3.47 14.25 -0.29
N GLY A 368 -4.07 13.78 -1.40
CA GLY A 368 -4.67 12.46 -1.45
C GLY A 368 -6.01 12.33 -0.76
N ASP A 369 -6.65 13.45 -0.42
CA ASP A 369 -8.00 13.53 0.13
C ASP A 369 -8.18 12.67 1.40
N PHE A 370 -9.19 11.81 1.47
CA PHE A 370 -9.48 10.90 2.58
C PHE A 370 -8.45 9.75 2.70
N ALA A 371 -7.16 10.09 2.90
CA ALA A 371 -6.09 9.12 3.02
C ALA A 371 -5.19 9.41 4.23
N TRP A 372 -4.65 8.36 4.84
CA TRP A 372 -3.64 8.45 5.90
C TRP A 372 -2.31 8.88 5.30
N GLY A 373 -1.91 10.11 5.56
CA GLY A 373 -0.81 10.75 4.86
C GLY A 373 -1.15 11.11 3.41
N ASP A 374 -0.13 11.37 2.60
CA ASP A 374 -0.28 11.65 1.18
C ASP A 374 -0.18 10.34 0.37
N ARG A 375 -1.33 9.81 -0.04
CA ARG A 375 -1.42 8.52 -0.77
C ARG A 375 -0.72 8.52 -2.13
N TYR A 376 -0.54 9.68 -2.73
CA TYR A 376 0.07 9.75 -4.06
C TYR A 376 1.58 9.54 -4.03
N VAL A 377 2.21 9.80 -2.90
CA VAL A 377 3.66 9.71 -2.73
C VAL A 377 4.10 8.59 -1.78
N SER A 378 3.17 7.99 -1.03
CA SER A 378 3.47 6.96 -0.02
C SER A 378 4.31 5.81 -0.56
N THR A 379 3.96 5.23 -1.72
CA THR A 379 4.71 4.11 -2.32
C THR A 379 6.19 4.45 -2.54
N SER A 380 6.50 5.66 -3.03
CA SER A 380 7.90 6.08 -3.22
C SER A 380 8.63 6.33 -1.91
N ALA A 381 7.93 6.78 -0.87
CA ALA A 381 8.47 6.91 0.48
C ALA A 381 8.81 5.55 1.10
N GLU A 382 7.91 4.60 0.96
CA GLU A 382 8.07 3.22 1.44
C GLU A 382 9.26 2.52 0.75
N LEU A 383 9.42 2.71 -0.57
CA LEU A 383 10.58 2.20 -1.32
C LEU A 383 11.90 2.73 -0.74
N ALA A 384 11.98 4.03 -0.43
CA ALA A 384 13.16 4.61 0.18
C ALA A 384 13.36 4.12 1.63
N ALA A 385 12.27 4.04 2.41
CA ALA A 385 12.27 3.60 3.81
C ALA A 385 12.70 2.13 3.98
N LEU A 386 12.54 1.29 2.95
CA LEU A 386 12.96 -0.13 2.97
C LEU A 386 14.43 -0.30 3.38
N LEU A 387 15.30 0.65 3.06
CA LEU A 387 16.71 0.60 3.41
C LEU A 387 17.01 0.98 4.87
N ALA A 388 16.10 1.63 5.59
CA ALA A 388 16.38 2.24 6.89
C ALA A 388 16.92 1.25 7.92
N VAL A 389 16.16 0.20 8.21
CA VAL A 389 16.53 -0.79 9.24
C VAL A 389 17.72 -1.65 8.81
N PRO A 390 17.79 -2.17 7.56
CA PRO A 390 18.97 -2.89 7.11
C PRO A 390 20.27 -2.08 7.21
N LEU A 391 20.25 -0.81 6.83
CA LEU A 391 21.42 0.05 6.95
C LEU A 391 21.79 0.36 8.40
N LEU A 392 20.80 0.64 9.24
CA LEU A 392 21.02 0.90 10.66
C LEU A 392 21.72 -0.30 11.33
N LEU A 393 21.27 -1.51 11.03
CA LEU A 393 21.83 -2.74 11.63
C LEU A 393 23.23 -3.05 11.09
N ARG A 394 23.41 -3.01 9.77
CA ARG A 394 24.69 -3.34 9.11
C ARG A 394 25.84 -2.42 9.54
N TYR A 395 25.56 -1.14 9.66
CA TYR A 395 26.57 -0.13 9.94
C TYR A 395 26.58 0.34 11.39
N ARG A 396 25.98 -0.41 12.32
CA ARG A 396 25.89 -0.06 13.74
C ARG A 396 27.20 0.44 14.34
N GLU A 397 28.30 -0.25 14.07
CA GLU A 397 29.62 0.09 14.60
C GLU A 397 30.21 1.39 14.01
N ASN A 398 29.70 1.81 12.86
CA ASN A 398 30.12 3.01 12.17
C ASN A 398 29.26 4.24 12.52
N LEU A 399 28.20 4.06 13.27
CA LEU A 399 27.27 5.11 13.67
C LEU A 399 27.60 5.61 15.08
N SER A 400 27.51 6.91 15.29
CA SER A 400 27.59 7.46 16.64
C SER A 400 26.41 6.98 17.49
N ALA A 401 26.62 6.92 18.81
CA ALA A 401 25.57 6.52 19.76
C ALA A 401 24.29 7.37 19.61
N TRP A 402 24.44 8.65 19.24
CA TRP A 402 23.32 9.55 19.01
C TRP A 402 22.50 9.13 17.78
N ILE A 403 23.15 8.88 16.63
CA ILE A 403 22.46 8.45 15.40
C ILE A 403 21.76 7.11 15.63
N TRP A 404 22.41 6.18 16.32
CA TRP A 404 21.79 4.89 16.68
C TRP A 404 20.54 5.08 17.54
N ARG A 405 20.62 5.87 18.62
CA ARG A 405 19.46 6.15 19.50
C ARG A 405 18.33 6.86 18.76
N SER A 406 18.65 7.85 17.95
CA SER A 406 17.66 8.52 17.10
C SER A 406 16.99 7.57 16.12
N GLY A 407 17.75 6.64 15.54
CA GLY A 407 17.20 5.59 14.66
C GLY A 407 16.20 4.71 15.41
N VAL A 408 16.52 4.26 16.62
CA VAL A 408 15.59 3.46 17.44
C VAL A 408 14.32 4.26 17.79
N VAL A 409 14.46 5.54 18.14
CA VAL A 409 13.30 6.42 18.43
C VAL A 409 12.42 6.61 17.19
N LEU A 410 13.02 6.83 16.01
CA LEU A 410 12.26 6.98 14.76
C LEU A 410 11.52 5.69 14.38
N ILE A 411 12.13 4.52 14.57
CA ILE A 411 11.47 3.22 14.34
C ILE A 411 10.29 3.05 15.31
N ALA A 412 10.47 3.35 16.60
CA ALA A 412 9.42 3.26 17.60
C ALA A 412 8.27 4.25 17.30
N ALA A 413 8.59 5.49 16.94
CA ALA A 413 7.59 6.48 16.55
C ALA A 413 6.80 6.03 15.31
N SER A 414 7.50 5.53 14.27
CA SER A 414 6.88 4.99 13.07
C SER A 414 5.91 3.86 13.41
N LEU A 415 6.35 2.88 14.22
CA LEU A 415 5.50 1.77 14.64
C LEU A 415 4.25 2.25 15.37
N ILE A 416 4.39 3.16 16.33
CA ILE A 416 3.27 3.69 17.13
C ILE A 416 2.28 4.44 16.24
N ILE A 417 2.75 5.27 15.31
CA ILE A 417 1.91 6.03 14.37
C ILE A 417 1.13 5.09 13.47
N GLN A 418 1.79 4.07 12.92
CA GLN A 418 1.12 3.13 12.02
C GLN A 418 0.13 2.21 12.77
N LEU A 419 0.44 1.77 13.98
CA LEU A 419 -0.52 1.03 14.79
C LEU A 419 -1.75 1.90 15.14
N ALA A 420 -1.55 3.17 15.45
CA ALA A 420 -2.65 4.09 15.70
C ALA A 420 -3.54 4.30 14.45
N SER A 421 -2.98 4.22 13.25
CA SER A 421 -3.74 4.37 12.00
C SER A 421 -4.85 3.33 11.83
N LEU A 422 -4.70 2.16 12.45
CA LEU A 422 -5.65 1.04 12.37
C LEU A 422 -6.86 1.19 13.29
N ALA A 423 -6.81 2.12 14.25
CA ALA A 423 -7.78 2.16 15.34
C ALA A 423 -9.20 2.49 14.87
N PHE A 424 -9.33 3.47 14.00
CA PHE A 424 -10.60 3.95 13.49
C PHE A 424 -10.57 4.13 11.98
N TRP A 425 -11.74 4.11 11.39
CA TRP A 425 -11.91 4.55 10.01
C TRP A 425 -11.58 6.05 9.87
N LEU A 426 -10.77 6.39 8.87
CA LEU A 426 -10.19 7.74 8.74
C LEU A 426 -11.21 8.89 8.62
N PRO A 427 -12.41 8.72 8.03
CA PRO A 427 -13.44 9.74 8.01
C PRO A 427 -13.77 10.35 9.37
N LEU A 428 -13.52 9.65 10.49
CA LEU A 428 -13.72 10.22 11.83
C LEU A 428 -12.93 11.51 12.04
N GLU A 429 -11.62 11.51 11.77
CA GLU A 429 -10.78 12.69 11.95
C GLU A 429 -11.11 13.79 10.97
N ILE A 430 -11.44 13.44 9.73
CA ILE A 430 -11.82 14.41 8.71
C ILE A 430 -13.12 15.12 9.12
N TYR A 431 -14.13 14.36 9.53
CA TYR A 431 -15.36 14.91 10.04
C TYR A 431 -15.11 15.86 11.24
N GLN A 432 -14.26 15.44 12.18
CA GLN A 432 -13.92 16.24 13.36
C GLN A 432 -13.22 17.55 12.98
N MET A 433 -12.39 17.55 11.95
CA MET A 433 -11.73 18.75 11.45
C MET A 433 -12.71 19.67 10.72
N GLU A 434 -13.53 19.14 9.83
CA GLU A 434 -14.42 19.91 8.96
C GLU A 434 -15.67 20.39 9.69
N THR A 435 -16.28 19.54 10.50
CA THR A 435 -17.58 19.82 11.13
C THR A 435 -17.44 20.32 12.57
N LEU A 436 -16.50 19.79 13.34
CA LEU A 436 -16.31 20.16 14.74
C LEU A 436 -15.20 21.21 14.94
N GLY A 437 -14.50 21.61 13.87
CA GLY A 437 -13.46 22.63 13.93
C GLY A 437 -12.19 22.20 14.70
N HIS A 438 -11.91 20.91 14.78
CA HIS A 438 -10.65 20.45 15.38
C HIS A 438 -9.45 20.83 14.51
N PRO A 439 -8.24 21.00 15.10
CA PRO A 439 -7.03 21.28 14.34
C PRO A 439 -6.71 20.19 13.30
N THR A 440 -6.15 20.60 12.15
CA THR A 440 -5.80 19.73 11.03
C THR A 440 -4.58 18.84 11.28
N PHE A 441 -4.29 18.49 12.52
CA PHE A 441 -3.22 17.56 12.88
C PHE A 441 -3.77 16.16 13.11
N VAL A 442 -3.99 15.42 12.03
CA VAL A 442 -4.65 14.10 11.99
C VAL A 442 -4.04 13.11 12.99
N ILE A 443 -2.70 13.00 13.05
CA ILE A 443 -2.02 12.05 13.96
C ILE A 443 -2.34 12.36 15.43
N ALA A 444 -2.27 13.63 15.83
CA ALA A 444 -2.58 14.03 17.22
C ALA A 444 -4.07 13.78 17.54
N LEU A 445 -4.95 14.08 16.59
CA LEU A 445 -6.39 13.85 16.72
C LEU A 445 -6.69 12.35 16.84
N ARG A 446 -6.01 11.49 16.06
CA ARG A 446 -6.10 10.03 16.15
C ARG A 446 -5.72 9.52 17.55
N PHE A 447 -4.63 9.99 18.13
CA PHE A 447 -4.25 9.63 19.51
C PHE A 447 -5.26 10.12 20.55
N LYS A 448 -5.81 11.33 20.35
CA LYS A 448 -6.87 11.87 21.21
C LYS A 448 -8.13 11.00 21.13
N ASN A 449 -8.52 10.58 19.91
CA ASN A 449 -9.65 9.67 19.69
C ASN A 449 -9.45 8.31 20.39
N ILE A 450 -8.27 7.69 20.24
CA ILE A 450 -7.95 6.41 20.90
C ILE A 450 -8.09 6.54 22.43
N ALA A 451 -7.52 7.58 23.02
CA ALA A 451 -7.60 7.80 24.45
C ALA A 451 -9.03 8.09 24.91
N ALA A 452 -9.76 8.96 24.22
CA ALA A 452 -11.13 9.30 24.54
C ALA A 452 -12.08 8.10 24.40
N PHE A 453 -11.91 7.30 23.36
CA PHE A 453 -12.73 6.11 23.13
C PHE A 453 -12.47 5.05 24.21
N ALA A 454 -11.21 4.78 24.52
CA ALA A 454 -10.84 3.82 25.57
C ALA A 454 -11.36 4.24 26.98
N LEU A 455 -11.47 5.55 27.22
CA LEU A 455 -11.96 6.10 28.48
C LEU A 455 -13.48 6.39 28.48
N GLY A 456 -14.20 6.16 27.39
CA GLY A 456 -15.61 6.51 27.25
C GLY A 456 -15.88 8.02 27.30
N LYS A 457 -14.94 8.85 26.84
CA LYS A 457 -14.98 10.32 26.96
C LYS A 457 -15.12 11.07 25.63
N MET A 458 -15.61 10.41 24.58
CA MET A 458 -15.75 11.04 23.26
C MET A 458 -16.60 12.32 23.31
N ASP A 459 -17.73 12.30 24.02
CA ASP A 459 -18.59 13.48 24.20
C ASP A 459 -17.92 14.55 25.05
N ALA A 460 -17.38 14.15 26.20
CA ALA A 460 -16.76 15.08 27.15
C ALA A 460 -15.57 15.84 26.55
N TRP A 461 -14.88 15.24 25.60
CA TRP A 461 -13.75 15.84 24.86
C TRP A 461 -14.18 16.52 23.56
N ARG A 462 -15.47 16.62 23.30
CA ARG A 462 -16.06 17.21 22.09
C ARG A 462 -15.55 16.57 20.79
N LEU A 463 -15.44 15.24 20.79
CA LEU A 463 -14.99 14.47 19.65
C LEU A 463 -16.15 13.85 18.85
N LYS A 464 -17.38 13.96 19.37
CA LYS A 464 -18.62 13.66 18.66
C LYS A 464 -19.71 14.63 19.13
N THR A 465 -20.75 14.79 18.32
CA THR A 465 -21.98 15.52 18.67
C THR A 465 -23.18 14.74 18.20
N GLU A 466 -24.36 15.04 18.79
CA GLU A 466 -25.65 14.49 18.34
C GLU A 466 -26.01 14.96 16.91
N ALA A 467 -25.37 16.01 16.43
CA ALA A 467 -25.52 16.52 15.06
C ALA A 467 -24.64 15.78 14.03
N MET A 468 -23.99 14.68 14.39
CA MET A 468 -23.31 13.78 13.44
C MET A 468 -24.35 13.01 12.61
N HIS A 469 -25.13 13.73 11.82
CA HIS A 469 -26.11 13.21 10.86
C HIS A 469 -25.44 12.86 9.52
N TRP A 470 -24.39 12.07 9.58
CA TRP A 470 -24.22 11.11 8.50
C TRP A 470 -25.24 10.01 8.80
N ASP A 471 -25.77 9.37 7.77
CA ASP A 471 -26.68 8.25 7.92
C ASP A 471 -26.28 7.42 9.13
N ASP A 472 -27.21 6.93 9.93
CA ASP A 472 -26.94 6.22 11.19
C ASP A 472 -25.83 5.16 11.06
N TRP A 473 -25.64 4.65 9.85
CA TRP A 473 -24.62 3.73 9.45
C TRP A 473 -23.19 4.31 9.53
N ASP A 474 -22.94 5.48 8.95
CA ASP A 474 -21.62 6.12 8.97
C ASP A 474 -21.18 6.44 10.41
N TYR A 475 -22.11 6.88 11.23
CA TYR A 475 -21.86 7.12 12.65
C TYR A 475 -21.45 5.84 13.40
N VAL A 476 -22.08 4.72 13.12
CA VAL A 476 -21.75 3.42 13.72
C VAL A 476 -20.34 2.99 13.34
N HIS A 477 -19.97 3.15 12.08
CA HIS A 477 -18.65 2.78 11.56
C HIS A 477 -17.50 3.61 12.15
N ILE A 478 -17.66 4.92 12.19
CA ILE A 478 -16.60 5.81 12.67
C ILE A 478 -16.41 5.77 14.19
N THR A 479 -17.34 5.20 14.95
CA THR A 479 -17.30 5.14 16.42
C THR A 479 -17.03 3.75 16.99
N THR A 480 -16.34 2.89 16.25
CA THR A 480 -15.89 1.56 16.71
C THR A 480 -14.46 1.29 16.32
N TRP A 481 -13.83 0.27 16.95
CA TRP A 481 -12.51 -0.21 16.48
C TRP A 481 -12.65 -0.79 15.08
N ASN A 482 -11.77 -0.36 14.16
CA ASN A 482 -11.83 -0.70 12.74
C ASN A 482 -11.25 -2.10 12.45
N PHE A 483 -11.81 -3.13 13.11
CA PHE A 483 -11.49 -4.55 12.87
C PHE A 483 -12.79 -5.33 12.71
N LEU A 484 -12.81 -6.30 11.80
CA LEU A 484 -14.01 -7.05 11.43
C LEU A 484 -14.89 -7.49 12.62
N PRO A 485 -14.40 -8.19 13.66
CA PRO A 485 -15.28 -8.65 14.73
C PRO A 485 -15.93 -7.51 15.52
N PHE A 486 -15.25 -6.36 15.64
CA PHE A 486 -15.79 -5.19 16.32
C PHE A 486 -16.85 -4.48 15.47
N LEU A 487 -16.62 -4.37 14.16
CA LEU A 487 -17.60 -3.83 13.22
C LEU A 487 -18.86 -4.69 13.18
N LEU A 488 -18.74 -6.00 12.97
CA LEU A 488 -19.88 -6.93 12.98
C LEU A 488 -20.71 -6.84 14.27
N ARG A 489 -20.03 -6.70 15.42
CA ARG A 489 -20.70 -6.53 16.70
C ARG A 489 -21.42 -5.18 16.80
N ARG A 490 -20.83 -4.12 16.28
CA ARG A 490 -21.35 -2.76 16.38
C ARG A 490 -22.52 -2.51 15.45
N VAL A 491 -22.42 -2.95 14.20
CA VAL A 491 -23.49 -2.84 13.20
C VAL A 491 -24.72 -3.67 13.60
N GLY A 492 -24.50 -4.80 14.28
CA GLY A 492 -25.59 -5.61 14.84
C GLY A 492 -26.43 -6.39 13.81
N ALA A 493 -26.08 -6.29 12.52
CA ALA A 493 -26.79 -6.98 11.44
C ALA A 493 -26.45 -8.47 11.37
N ALA A 494 -25.26 -8.88 11.86
CA ALA A 494 -24.82 -10.26 11.83
C ALA A 494 -25.39 -11.07 13.01
N PRO A 495 -25.79 -12.35 12.80
CA PRO A 495 -26.20 -13.25 13.88
C PRO A 495 -25.10 -13.41 14.95
N ALA A 496 -25.50 -13.56 16.22
CA ALA A 496 -24.56 -13.65 17.34
C ALA A 496 -23.48 -14.75 17.16
N TRP A 497 -23.82 -15.88 16.55
CA TRP A 497 -22.86 -16.94 16.28
C TRP A 497 -21.79 -16.52 15.27
N VAL A 498 -22.12 -15.71 14.25
CA VAL A 498 -21.17 -15.15 13.28
C VAL A 498 -20.18 -14.23 13.99
N VAL A 499 -20.71 -13.32 14.82
CA VAL A 499 -19.90 -12.37 15.62
C VAL A 499 -18.93 -13.12 16.55
N ASN A 500 -19.45 -14.12 17.29
CA ASN A 500 -18.64 -14.92 18.20
C ASN A 500 -17.57 -15.73 17.47
N THR A 501 -17.89 -16.30 16.30
CA THR A 501 -16.94 -17.01 15.45
C THR A 501 -15.86 -16.04 14.93
N ALA A 502 -16.24 -14.85 14.48
CA ALA A 502 -15.29 -13.82 14.03
C ALA A 502 -14.31 -13.42 15.13
N PHE A 503 -14.78 -13.19 16.38
CA PHE A 503 -13.90 -12.94 17.52
C PHE A 503 -12.97 -14.11 17.84
N SER A 504 -13.49 -15.34 17.80
CA SER A 504 -12.70 -16.55 18.09
C SER A 504 -11.59 -16.76 17.06
N VAL A 505 -11.92 -16.64 15.77
CA VAL A 505 -10.96 -16.77 14.67
C VAL A 505 -9.93 -15.64 14.70
N TRP A 506 -10.38 -14.41 14.90
CA TRP A 506 -9.49 -13.25 15.04
C TRP A 506 -8.54 -13.39 16.22
N GLY A 507 -9.04 -13.77 17.39
CA GLY A 507 -8.22 -14.00 18.58
C GLY A 507 -7.19 -15.12 18.38
N ALA A 508 -7.59 -16.21 17.74
CA ALA A 508 -6.67 -17.30 17.38
C ALA A 508 -5.60 -16.83 16.39
N ALA A 509 -5.97 -16.02 15.39
CA ALA A 509 -5.02 -15.45 14.42
C ALA A 509 -4.02 -14.49 15.10
N VAL A 510 -4.49 -13.64 16.02
CA VAL A 510 -3.61 -12.76 16.84
C VAL A 510 -2.63 -13.60 17.66
N ALA A 511 -3.10 -14.64 18.33
CA ALA A 511 -2.26 -15.52 19.13
C ALA A 511 -1.21 -16.25 18.25
N ALA A 512 -1.62 -16.76 17.10
CA ALA A 512 -0.73 -17.38 16.13
C ALA A 512 0.32 -16.39 15.61
N TRP A 513 -0.09 -15.17 15.29
CA TRP A 513 0.79 -14.12 14.82
C TRP A 513 1.85 -13.73 15.87
N VAL A 514 1.45 -13.51 17.12
CA VAL A 514 2.37 -13.24 18.24
C VAL A 514 3.34 -14.41 18.43
N TRP A 515 2.85 -15.66 18.37
CA TRP A 515 3.69 -16.84 18.48
C TRP A 515 4.75 -16.91 17.37
N ILE A 516 4.38 -16.61 16.12
CA ILE A 516 5.33 -16.58 14.99
C ILE A 516 6.38 -15.48 15.17
N LEU A 517 6.00 -14.28 15.63
CA LEU A 517 6.95 -13.21 15.93
C LEU A 517 7.95 -13.60 17.02
N VAL A 518 7.49 -14.27 18.09
CA VAL A 518 8.37 -14.79 19.15
C VAL A 518 9.30 -15.86 18.60
N ARG A 519 8.80 -16.73 17.74
CA ARG A 519 9.63 -17.75 17.06
C ARG A 519 10.70 -17.11 16.19
N LEU A 520 10.33 -16.15 15.36
CA LEU A 520 11.25 -15.39 14.51
C LEU A 520 12.37 -14.75 15.36
N LYS A 521 12.03 -14.14 16.48
CA LYS A 521 13.01 -13.60 17.44
C LYS A 521 13.94 -14.68 18.00
N THR A 522 13.41 -15.85 18.36
CA THR A 522 14.22 -16.93 18.95
C THR A 522 15.16 -17.57 17.94
N GLU A 523 14.75 -17.75 16.69
CA GLU A 523 15.65 -18.28 15.64
C GLU A 523 16.82 -17.33 15.38
N TYR A 524 16.59 -15.99 15.37
CA TYR A 524 17.70 -15.03 15.25
C TYR A 524 18.62 -14.97 16.46
N ALA A 525 18.12 -15.26 17.66
CA ALA A 525 18.97 -15.34 18.84
C ALA A 525 19.91 -16.56 18.83
N ARG A 526 19.48 -17.65 18.18
CA ARG A 526 20.27 -18.88 18.02
C ARG A 526 21.36 -18.78 16.95
N HIS A 527 21.13 -17.98 15.90
CA HIS A 527 22.05 -17.83 14.76
C HIS A 527 22.50 -16.36 14.59
N PRO A 528 23.23 -15.79 15.54
CA PRO A 528 23.60 -14.37 15.52
C PRO A 528 24.46 -13.97 14.32
N ASN A 529 25.21 -14.90 13.74
CA ASN A 529 26.17 -14.62 12.66
C ASN A 529 25.67 -15.00 11.25
N GLY A 530 24.47 -15.56 11.11
CA GLY A 530 23.81 -15.73 9.79
C GLY A 530 24.54 -16.57 8.72
N SER A 531 25.60 -17.33 9.11
CA SER A 531 26.48 -18.01 8.15
C SER A 531 25.99 -19.38 7.67
N ASP A 532 24.92 -19.94 8.25
CA ASP A 532 24.57 -21.34 8.05
C ASP A 532 23.16 -21.59 7.46
N LEU A 533 22.56 -20.60 6.81
CA LEU A 533 21.30 -20.78 6.06
C LEU A 533 21.55 -20.55 4.55
N SER A 534 22.41 -21.41 3.96
CA SER A 534 22.58 -21.55 2.52
C SER A 534 21.61 -22.60 1.95
#